data_3b7f6667c7b5a47d020628bb57e21bbd
#
_entry.id   3b7f6667c7b5a47d020628bb57e21bbd
#
_cell.length_a   1.000
_cell.length_b   1.000
_cell.length_c   1.000
_cell.angle_alpha   90.00
_cell.angle_beta   90.00
_cell.angle_gamma   90.00
#
_symmetry.space_group_name_H-M   'P 1'
#
loop_
_entity.id
_entity.type
_entity.pdbx_description
1 polymer ?
#
loop_
_entity_poly.entity_id
_entity_poly.type
_entity_poly.pdbx_seq_one_letter_code
_entity_poly.pdbx_strand_id
1 'polypeptide(L)'
;DAIIDYLVFARSYIAECEERYGYEEVELLLDSCHALMNYGVDRYKRPSPLSMAEEQKRQRERESYLQSQVNDLWRTLPVASGAQEAPEERRVPEEPQENLLYFIEKNAPLLEPWQREIIRIVRKIGQYFYPQRQTQVMNEGWATFWHYTLLNRLYDEGLVGDGFMMEVLQSHTN
;
A
#
# COMPACT_ATOMS: atom_id res chain seq x y z
N ASP A 1 20.49 -10.40 -6.03
CA ASP A 1 19.55 -9.72 -5.08
C ASP A 1 18.12 -10.19 -5.32
N ALA A 2 17.50 -10.76 -4.31
CA ALA A 2 16.16 -11.36 -4.40
C ALA A 2 15.09 -10.44 -5.00
N ILE A 3 15.20 -9.13 -4.80
CA ILE A 3 14.26 -8.16 -5.39
C ILE A 3 14.45 -8.00 -6.89
N ILE A 4 15.70 -7.99 -7.36
CA ILE A 4 16.00 -7.87 -8.79
C ILE A 4 15.48 -9.10 -9.53
N ASP A 5 15.70 -10.29 -8.98
CA ASP A 5 15.20 -11.55 -9.54
C ASP A 5 13.66 -11.55 -9.58
N TYR A 6 13.05 -11.00 -8.54
CA TYR A 6 11.58 -10.86 -8.48
C TYR A 6 11.05 -9.85 -9.50
N LEU A 7 11.73 -8.73 -9.74
CA LEU A 7 11.34 -7.76 -10.76
C LEU A 7 11.49 -8.32 -12.18
N VAL A 8 12.52 -9.12 -12.43
CA VAL A 8 12.70 -9.83 -13.70
C VAL A 8 11.55 -10.82 -13.92
N PHE A 9 11.23 -11.62 -12.90
CA PHE A 9 10.06 -12.52 -12.93
C PHE A 9 8.76 -11.74 -13.22
N ALA A 10 8.51 -10.66 -12.48
CA ALA A 10 7.30 -9.85 -12.63
C ALA A 10 7.16 -9.31 -14.07
N ARG A 11 8.24 -8.79 -14.65
CA ARG A 11 8.26 -8.31 -16.03
C ARG A 11 7.95 -9.41 -17.04
N SER A 12 8.57 -10.59 -16.88
CA SER A 12 8.33 -11.72 -17.77
C SER A 12 6.88 -12.21 -17.68
N TYR A 13 6.34 -12.28 -16.46
CA TYR A 13 4.98 -12.71 -16.22
C TYR A 13 3.94 -11.76 -16.81
N ILE A 14 4.15 -10.45 -16.65
CA ILE A 14 3.28 -9.43 -17.22
C ILE A 14 3.29 -9.53 -18.76
N ALA A 15 4.48 -9.63 -19.39
CA ALA A 15 4.59 -9.78 -20.83
C ALA A 15 3.87 -11.04 -21.36
N GLU A 16 3.96 -12.16 -20.64
CA GLU A 16 3.22 -13.38 -20.97
C GLU A 16 1.69 -13.16 -20.86
N CYS A 17 1.24 -12.43 -19.85
CA CYS A 17 -0.17 -12.09 -19.70
C CYS A 17 -0.66 -11.17 -20.83
N GLU A 18 0.14 -10.18 -21.23
CA GLU A 18 -0.17 -9.28 -22.35
C GLU A 18 -0.34 -10.05 -23.68
N GLU A 19 0.54 -10.99 -23.96
CA GLU A 19 0.43 -11.85 -25.14
C GLU A 19 -0.80 -12.75 -25.11
N ARG A 20 -1.18 -13.24 -23.93
CA ARG A 20 -2.25 -14.25 -23.79
C ARG A 20 -3.64 -13.65 -23.64
N TYR A 21 -3.77 -12.55 -22.92
CA TYR A 21 -5.07 -11.96 -22.54
C TYR A 21 -5.33 -10.60 -23.20
N GLY A 22 -4.31 -10.02 -23.83
CA GLY A 22 -4.36 -8.72 -24.47
C GLY A 22 -3.79 -7.60 -23.62
N TYR A 23 -3.12 -6.66 -24.29
CA TYR A 23 -2.43 -5.54 -23.67
C TYR A 23 -3.37 -4.64 -22.85
N GLU A 24 -4.51 -4.27 -23.44
CA GLU A 24 -5.47 -3.34 -22.82
C GLU A 24 -6.04 -3.86 -21.48
N GLU A 25 -6.35 -5.16 -21.41
CA GLU A 25 -6.90 -5.76 -20.19
C GLU A 25 -5.87 -5.84 -19.06
N VAL A 26 -4.63 -6.17 -19.40
CA VAL A 26 -3.54 -6.24 -18.43
C VAL A 26 -3.18 -4.85 -17.93
N GLU A 27 -3.11 -3.85 -18.81
CA GLU A 27 -2.81 -2.46 -18.46
C GLU A 27 -3.89 -1.86 -17.57
N LEU A 28 -5.17 -2.06 -17.88
CA LEU A 28 -6.29 -1.60 -17.07
C LEU A 28 -6.22 -2.18 -15.65
N LEU A 29 -5.86 -3.46 -15.51
CA LEU A 29 -5.69 -4.11 -14.22
C LEU A 29 -4.49 -3.53 -13.46
N LEU A 30 -3.36 -3.33 -14.13
CA LEU A 30 -2.16 -2.72 -13.54
C LEU A 30 -2.43 -1.31 -13.04
N ASP A 31 -3.09 -0.48 -13.84
CA ASP A 31 -3.45 0.89 -13.48
C ASP A 31 -4.38 0.91 -12.26
N SER A 32 -5.37 0.02 -12.24
CA SER A 32 -6.27 -0.14 -11.09
C SER A 32 -5.51 -0.55 -9.82
N CYS A 33 -4.55 -1.47 -9.94
CA CYS A 33 -3.71 -1.88 -8.83
C CYS A 33 -2.77 -0.75 -8.36
N HIS A 34 -2.20 0.03 -9.28
CA HIS A 34 -1.35 1.18 -8.95
C HIS A 34 -2.13 2.28 -8.26
N ALA A 35 -3.37 2.57 -8.69
CA ALA A 35 -4.24 3.52 -8.01
C ALA A 35 -4.53 3.11 -6.55
N LEU A 36 -4.61 1.81 -6.28
CA LEU A 36 -4.85 1.25 -4.94
C LEU A 36 -3.57 0.95 -4.15
N MET A 37 -2.38 1.13 -4.74
CA MET A 37 -1.11 0.69 -4.13
C MET A 37 -0.84 1.33 -2.77
N ASN A 38 -1.29 2.57 -2.54
CA ASN A 38 -1.15 3.25 -1.24
C ASN A 38 -1.94 2.58 -0.11
N TYR A 39 -2.99 1.85 -0.45
CA TYR A 39 -3.83 1.07 0.46
C TYR A 39 -3.52 -0.43 0.41
N GLY A 40 -2.55 -0.81 -0.43
CA GLY A 40 -2.12 -2.19 -0.65
C GLY A 40 -0.87 -2.60 0.13
N VAL A 41 -0.48 -1.83 1.16
CA VAL A 41 0.73 -2.08 1.95
C VAL A 41 0.39 -2.21 3.43
N ASP A 42 1.08 -3.12 4.10
CA ASP A 42 1.02 -3.24 5.55
C ASP A 42 1.91 -2.14 6.16
N ARG A 43 1.29 -1.16 6.78
CA ARG A 43 2.00 -0.01 7.39
C ARG A 43 2.84 -0.41 8.58
N TYR A 44 2.42 -1.47 9.29
CA TYR A 44 3.12 -1.99 10.47
C TYR A 44 3.66 -3.38 10.16
N LYS A 45 4.95 -3.57 10.44
CA LYS A 45 5.59 -4.88 10.27
C LYS A 45 5.01 -5.85 11.31
N ARG A 46 4.14 -6.74 10.88
CA ARG A 46 3.63 -7.83 11.73
C ARG A 46 4.67 -8.94 11.81
N PRO A 47 4.86 -9.57 12.98
CA PRO A 47 5.85 -10.63 13.14
C PRO A 47 5.55 -11.89 12.32
N SER A 48 4.29 -12.16 11.98
CA SER A 48 3.89 -13.22 11.05
C SER A 48 2.54 -12.89 10.39
N PRO A 49 2.27 -13.34 9.16
CA PRO A 49 0.93 -13.27 8.61
C PRO A 49 -0.01 -14.13 9.47
N LEU A 50 -1.09 -13.53 9.96
CA LEU A 50 -2.14 -14.25 10.67
C LEU A 50 -2.84 -15.21 9.70
N SER A 51 -3.24 -16.37 10.19
CA SER A 51 -4.14 -17.23 9.43
C SER A 51 -5.51 -16.57 9.27
N MET A 52 -6.28 -16.92 8.23
CA MET A 52 -7.65 -16.40 8.04
C MET A 52 -8.51 -16.57 9.31
N ALA A 53 -8.38 -17.70 10.01
CA ALA A 53 -9.11 -17.97 11.23
C ALA A 53 -8.70 -17.03 12.39
N GLU A 54 -7.43 -16.70 12.48
CA GLU A 54 -6.93 -15.76 13.49
C GLU A 54 -7.33 -14.31 13.18
N GLU A 55 -7.35 -13.93 11.90
CA GLU A 55 -7.87 -12.62 11.46
C GLU A 55 -9.36 -12.48 11.80
N GLN A 56 -10.17 -13.50 11.50
CA GLN A 56 -11.60 -13.53 11.84
C GLN A 56 -11.84 -13.46 13.36
N LYS A 57 -11.05 -14.20 14.15
CA LYS A 57 -11.15 -14.14 15.60
C LYS A 57 -10.84 -12.74 16.12
N ARG A 58 -9.81 -12.11 15.63
CA ARG A 58 -9.39 -10.77 16.01
C ARG A 58 -10.42 -9.70 15.63
N GLN A 59 -11.05 -9.86 14.47
CA GLN A 59 -12.13 -8.98 14.02
C GLN A 59 -13.34 -9.10 14.93
N ARG A 60 -13.76 -10.32 15.29
CA ARG A 60 -14.88 -10.55 16.24
C ARG A 60 -14.57 -9.98 17.62
N GLU A 61 -13.35 -10.14 18.11
CA GLU A 61 -12.91 -9.56 19.39
C GLU A 61 -12.96 -8.01 19.34
N ARG A 62 -12.54 -7.41 18.23
CA ARG A 62 -12.61 -5.96 18.03
C ARG A 62 -14.05 -5.45 17.94
N GLU A 63 -14.89 -6.12 17.16
CA GLU A 63 -16.33 -5.79 17.06
C GLU A 63 -17.02 -5.91 18.43
N SER A 64 -16.75 -6.98 19.17
CA SER A 64 -17.25 -7.17 20.52
C SER A 64 -16.78 -6.08 21.47
N TYR A 65 -15.51 -5.68 21.39
CA TYR A 65 -14.96 -4.58 22.18
C TYR A 65 -15.63 -3.24 21.84
N LEU A 66 -15.78 -2.92 20.55
CA LEU A 66 -16.46 -1.70 20.11
C LEU A 66 -17.92 -1.68 20.52
N GLN A 67 -18.63 -2.82 20.44
CA GLN A 67 -19.99 -2.96 20.91
C GLN A 67 -20.12 -2.79 22.42
N SER A 68 -19.15 -3.23 23.21
CA SER A 68 -19.13 -3.05 24.66
C SER A 68 -18.91 -1.59 25.09
N GLN A 69 -18.30 -0.78 24.23
CA GLN A 69 -18.06 0.66 24.47
C GLN A 69 -19.31 1.51 24.18
N VAL A 70 -20.26 1.01 23.40
CA VAL A 70 -21.49 1.74 23.07
C VAL A 70 -22.50 1.56 24.22
N ASN A 71 -22.86 2.69 24.83
CA ASN A 71 -23.87 2.70 25.89
C ASN A 71 -25.22 2.20 25.33
N ASP A 72 -25.91 1.32 26.08
CA ASP A 72 -27.19 0.70 25.66
C ASP A 72 -28.26 1.72 25.25
N LEU A 73 -28.19 2.94 25.79
CA LEU A 73 -29.08 4.04 25.44
C LEU A 73 -28.96 4.50 23.98
N TRP A 74 -27.81 4.25 23.32
CA TRP A 74 -27.54 4.65 21.93
C TRP A 74 -27.66 3.50 20.94
N ARG A 75 -28.04 2.30 21.39
CA ARG A 75 -28.36 1.17 20.52
C ARG A 75 -29.72 1.40 19.86
N THR A 76 -29.70 1.92 18.66
CA THR A 76 -30.93 2.19 17.86
C THR A 76 -31.48 0.95 17.16
N LEU A 77 -30.77 -0.16 17.16
CA LEU A 77 -31.20 -1.43 16.59
C LEU A 77 -31.51 -2.43 17.70
N PRO A 78 -32.69 -3.05 17.68
CA PRO A 78 -33.02 -4.11 18.66
C PRO A 78 -32.02 -5.25 18.46
N VAL A 79 -31.30 -5.60 19.52
CA VAL A 79 -30.57 -6.86 19.57
C VAL A 79 -31.62 -7.97 19.50
N ALA A 80 -31.62 -8.73 18.42
CA ALA A 80 -32.48 -9.90 18.30
C ALA A 80 -32.13 -10.88 19.44
N SER A 81 -32.83 -10.74 20.55
CA SER A 81 -32.72 -11.66 21.66
C SER A 81 -33.41 -12.96 21.24
N GLY A 82 -32.62 -13.99 20.97
CA GLY A 82 -33.11 -15.34 20.99
C GLY A 82 -33.04 -16.16 19.70
N ALA A 83 -32.29 -15.77 18.70
CA ALA A 83 -31.96 -16.71 17.63
C ALA A 83 -30.48 -17.09 17.75
N GLN A 84 -30.20 -18.19 18.40
CA GLN A 84 -29.04 -19.03 18.10
C GLN A 84 -29.26 -19.66 16.72
N GLU A 85 -29.42 -18.83 15.70
CA GLU A 85 -29.22 -19.27 14.35
C GLU A 85 -27.71 -19.49 14.19
N ALA A 86 -27.37 -20.74 13.86
CA ALA A 86 -26.04 -21.10 13.42
C ALA A 86 -25.59 -20.01 12.43
N PRO A 87 -24.35 -19.53 12.54
CA PRO A 87 -23.89 -18.46 11.67
C PRO A 87 -24.06 -18.94 10.24
N GLU A 88 -25.09 -18.45 9.56
CA GLU A 88 -25.13 -18.55 8.12
C GLU A 88 -23.79 -18.04 7.65
N GLU A 89 -23.04 -18.88 6.96
CA GLU A 89 -21.79 -18.50 6.34
C GLU A 89 -22.07 -17.24 5.53
N ARG A 90 -21.70 -16.08 6.10
CA ARG A 90 -21.88 -14.80 5.43
C ARG A 90 -21.09 -14.89 4.14
N ARG A 91 -21.81 -15.05 3.04
CA ARG A 91 -21.25 -15.05 1.66
C ARG A 91 -20.67 -13.68 1.27
N VAL A 92 -20.72 -12.72 2.16
CA VAL A 92 -20.17 -11.38 1.97
C VAL A 92 -18.75 -11.39 2.50
N PRO A 93 -17.76 -11.01 1.70
CA PRO A 93 -16.39 -10.91 2.16
C PRO A 93 -16.29 -9.93 3.35
N GLU A 94 -15.44 -10.29 4.31
CA GLU A 94 -15.17 -9.47 5.49
C GLU A 94 -14.57 -8.11 5.09
N GLU A 95 -14.77 -7.10 5.93
CA GLU A 95 -14.20 -5.77 5.67
C GLU A 95 -12.67 -5.79 5.69
N PRO A 96 -11.99 -5.15 4.72
CA PRO A 96 -10.55 -5.08 4.70
C PRO A 96 -10.02 -4.20 5.85
N GLN A 97 -9.11 -4.73 6.66
CA GLN A 97 -8.57 -4.00 7.82
C GLN A 97 -7.53 -2.95 7.44
N GLU A 98 -6.50 -3.33 6.66
CA GLU A 98 -5.38 -2.44 6.33
C GLU A 98 -4.91 -2.57 4.88
N ASN A 99 -4.78 -3.80 4.36
CA ASN A 99 -4.20 -4.06 3.05
C ASN A 99 -5.30 -4.44 2.04
N LEU A 100 -5.79 -3.43 1.32
CA LEU A 100 -6.87 -3.61 0.37
C LEU A 100 -6.50 -4.55 -0.78
N LEU A 101 -5.28 -4.46 -1.32
CA LEU A 101 -4.85 -5.35 -2.39
C LEU A 101 -4.75 -6.80 -1.91
N TYR A 102 -4.30 -7.03 -0.67
CA TYR A 102 -4.30 -8.36 -0.07
C TYR A 102 -5.72 -8.91 0.08
N PHE A 103 -6.64 -8.07 0.56
CA PHE A 103 -8.02 -8.46 0.71
C PHE A 103 -8.66 -8.84 -0.64
N ILE A 104 -8.46 -8.03 -1.68
CA ILE A 104 -8.95 -8.31 -3.03
C ILE A 104 -8.32 -9.60 -3.59
N GLU A 105 -6.99 -9.77 -3.45
CA GLU A 105 -6.28 -10.98 -3.87
C GLU A 105 -6.92 -12.24 -3.29
N LYS A 106 -7.34 -12.21 -2.01
CA LYS A 106 -7.86 -13.39 -1.30
C LYS A 106 -9.36 -13.60 -1.48
N ASN A 107 -10.15 -12.54 -1.50
CA ASN A 107 -11.59 -12.64 -1.33
C ASN A 107 -12.41 -12.33 -2.59
N ALA A 108 -11.83 -11.70 -3.63
CA ALA A 108 -12.58 -11.37 -4.82
C ALA A 108 -12.97 -12.64 -5.62
N PRO A 109 -14.28 -12.95 -5.76
CA PRO A 109 -14.72 -14.22 -6.34
C PRO A 109 -14.57 -14.29 -7.87
N LEU A 110 -14.58 -13.13 -8.54
CA LEU A 110 -14.58 -13.04 -10.00
C LEU A 110 -13.18 -12.94 -10.62
N LEU A 111 -12.13 -12.81 -9.79
CA LEU A 111 -10.77 -12.70 -10.29
C LEU A 111 -10.25 -14.05 -10.81
N GLU A 112 -9.72 -14.03 -12.01
CA GLU A 112 -9.01 -15.15 -12.59
C GLU A 112 -7.62 -15.35 -11.93
N PRO A 113 -7.01 -16.54 -12.04
CA PRO A 113 -5.71 -16.83 -11.42
C PRO A 113 -4.59 -15.86 -11.84
N TRP A 114 -4.54 -15.46 -13.11
CA TRP A 114 -3.54 -14.54 -13.63
C TRP A 114 -3.71 -13.12 -13.07
N GLN A 115 -4.96 -12.66 -12.92
CA GLN A 115 -5.26 -11.37 -12.32
C GLN A 115 -4.83 -11.32 -10.85
N ARG A 116 -5.07 -12.40 -10.10
CA ARG A 116 -4.61 -12.52 -8.71
C ARG A 116 -3.09 -12.45 -8.59
N GLU A 117 -2.37 -13.06 -9.55
CA GLU A 117 -0.90 -13.01 -9.54
C GLU A 117 -0.39 -11.59 -9.85
N ILE A 118 -0.99 -10.86 -10.80
CA ILE A 118 -0.67 -9.44 -11.04
C ILE A 118 -0.91 -8.59 -9.79
N ILE A 119 -2.05 -8.74 -9.12
CA ILE A 119 -2.35 -8.02 -7.86
C ILE A 119 -1.28 -8.34 -6.80
N ARG A 120 -0.89 -9.61 -6.69
CA ARG A 120 0.17 -10.06 -5.77
C ARG A 120 1.52 -9.43 -6.11
N ILE A 121 1.87 -9.33 -7.38
CA ILE A 121 3.11 -8.71 -7.85
C ILE A 121 3.13 -7.24 -7.44
N VAL A 122 2.09 -6.47 -7.79
CA VAL A 122 2.01 -5.04 -7.44
C VAL A 122 2.06 -4.83 -5.94
N ARG A 123 1.32 -5.63 -5.16
CA ARG A 123 1.34 -5.57 -3.70
C ARG A 123 2.72 -5.83 -3.11
N LYS A 124 3.43 -6.87 -3.57
CA LYS A 124 4.77 -7.19 -3.06
C LYS A 124 5.80 -6.12 -3.40
N ILE A 125 5.74 -5.57 -4.61
CA ILE A 125 6.60 -4.47 -5.03
C ILE A 125 6.30 -3.21 -4.21
N GLY A 126 5.02 -2.86 -4.05
CA GLY A 126 4.57 -1.75 -3.21
C GLY A 126 5.04 -1.89 -1.76
N GLN A 127 4.92 -3.08 -1.17
CA GLN A 127 5.38 -3.36 0.19
C GLN A 127 6.91 -3.23 0.34
N TYR A 128 7.67 -3.66 -0.66
CA TYR A 128 9.13 -3.53 -0.65
C TYR A 128 9.58 -2.08 -0.68
N PHE A 129 8.98 -1.25 -1.53
CA PHE A 129 9.35 0.15 -1.68
C PHE A 129 8.70 1.10 -0.66
N TYR A 130 7.76 0.61 0.14
CA TYR A 130 7.04 1.44 1.10
C TYR A 130 7.95 2.17 2.11
N PRO A 131 8.95 1.55 2.75
CA PRO A 131 9.86 2.25 3.67
C PRO A 131 10.68 3.34 2.97
N GLN A 132 11.14 3.08 1.74
CA GLN A 132 11.90 4.06 0.95
C GLN A 132 11.05 5.28 0.61
N ARG A 133 9.79 5.07 0.24
CA ARG A 133 8.84 6.14 -0.04
C ARG A 133 8.55 7.00 1.19
N GLN A 134 8.46 6.39 2.37
CA GLN A 134 8.26 7.14 3.62
C GLN A 134 9.45 8.02 4.01
N THR A 135 10.65 7.58 3.67
CA THR A 135 11.89 8.33 3.97
C THR A 135 12.28 9.31 2.87
N GLN A 136 11.58 9.30 1.72
CA GLN A 136 11.92 10.15 0.57
C GLN A 136 11.97 11.62 0.94
N VAL A 137 10.94 12.16 1.56
CA VAL A 137 10.85 13.58 1.96
C VAL A 137 12.01 13.97 2.89
N MET A 138 12.38 13.08 3.80
CA MET A 138 13.52 13.31 4.70
C MET A 138 14.85 13.31 3.93
N ASN A 139 15.03 12.38 3.00
CA ASN A 139 16.24 12.30 2.20
C ASN A 139 16.39 13.51 1.27
N GLU A 140 15.31 13.91 0.60
CA GLU A 140 15.28 15.11 -0.25
C GLU A 140 15.53 16.38 0.55
N GLY A 141 14.87 16.52 1.71
CA GLY A 141 15.08 17.67 2.62
C GLY A 141 16.52 17.74 3.15
N TRP A 142 17.12 16.60 3.49
CA TRP A 142 18.51 16.53 3.92
C TRP A 142 19.48 16.90 2.78
N ALA A 143 19.24 16.40 1.57
CA ALA A 143 20.05 16.76 0.41
C ALA A 143 19.96 18.25 0.09
N THR A 144 18.76 18.82 0.10
CA THR A 144 18.53 20.25 -0.13
C THR A 144 19.22 21.11 0.94
N PHE A 145 19.12 20.73 2.21
CA PHE A 145 19.80 21.44 3.31
C PHE A 145 21.32 21.49 3.10
N TRP A 146 21.93 20.34 2.74
CA TRP A 146 23.38 20.31 2.51
C TRP A 146 23.78 21.02 1.23
N HIS A 147 23.03 20.92 0.15
CA HIS A 147 23.27 21.70 -1.06
C HIS A 147 23.29 23.19 -0.75
N TYR A 148 22.26 23.70 -0.09
CA TYR A 148 22.15 25.08 0.28
C TYR A 148 23.33 25.51 1.18
N THR A 149 23.64 24.76 2.22
CA THR A 149 24.71 25.06 3.17
C THR A 149 26.09 25.11 2.49
N LEU A 150 26.40 24.10 1.68
CA LEU A 150 27.68 24.00 0.99
C LEU A 150 27.85 25.09 -0.07
N LEU A 151 26.82 25.38 -0.85
CA LEU A 151 26.88 26.37 -1.90
C LEU A 151 27.02 27.79 -1.33
N ASN A 152 26.31 28.14 -0.26
CA ASN A 152 26.51 29.41 0.43
C ASN A 152 27.93 29.57 0.97
N ARG A 153 28.49 28.49 1.55
CA ARG A 153 29.86 28.53 2.03
C ARG A 153 30.88 28.76 0.89
N LEU A 154 30.70 28.05 -0.24
CA LEU A 154 31.54 28.24 -1.41
C LEU A 154 31.43 29.65 -2.00
N TYR A 155 30.25 30.24 -1.94
CA TYR A 155 30.02 31.62 -2.35
C TYR A 155 30.72 32.61 -1.42
N ASP A 156 30.61 32.43 -0.09
CA ASP A 156 31.27 33.25 0.90
C ASP A 156 32.82 33.19 0.78
N GLU A 157 33.33 32.03 0.39
CA GLU A 157 34.77 31.83 0.12
C GLU A 157 35.20 32.37 -1.26
N GLY A 158 34.29 32.91 -2.06
CA GLY A 158 34.55 33.49 -3.39
C GLY A 158 34.86 32.47 -4.48
N LEU A 159 34.57 31.19 -4.25
CA LEU A 159 34.81 30.12 -5.20
C LEU A 159 33.68 29.97 -6.24
N VAL A 160 32.54 30.58 -6.01
CA VAL A 160 31.37 30.57 -6.87
C VAL A 160 30.87 32.00 -7.07
N GLY A 161 30.51 32.37 -8.31
CA GLY A 161 30.05 33.70 -8.66
C GLY A 161 28.53 33.88 -8.50
N ASP A 162 28.11 35.18 -8.47
CA ASP A 162 26.72 35.62 -8.28
C ASP A 162 25.75 34.98 -9.28
N GLY A 163 26.16 34.86 -10.56
CA GLY A 163 25.32 34.25 -11.62
C GLY A 163 24.98 32.84 -11.34
N PHE A 164 25.94 32.02 -10.89
CA PHE A 164 25.73 30.63 -10.52
C PHE A 164 24.78 30.49 -9.31
N MET A 165 24.98 31.33 -8.28
CA MET A 165 24.11 31.31 -7.09
C MET A 165 22.67 31.66 -7.43
N MET A 166 22.47 32.66 -8.31
CA MET A 166 21.13 33.00 -8.80
C MET A 166 20.45 31.85 -9.54
N GLU A 167 21.18 31.13 -10.41
CA GLU A 167 20.68 29.97 -11.13
C GLU A 167 20.29 28.83 -10.20
N VAL A 168 21.14 28.55 -9.19
CA VAL A 168 20.86 27.53 -8.17
C VAL A 168 19.61 27.88 -7.37
N LEU A 169 19.48 29.11 -6.89
CA LEU A 169 18.31 29.56 -6.13
C LEU A 169 17.04 29.45 -6.98
N GLN A 170 17.09 29.84 -8.25
CA GLN A 170 15.95 29.73 -9.16
C GLN A 170 15.56 28.26 -9.42
N SER A 171 16.52 27.34 -9.58
CA SER A 171 16.24 25.94 -9.82
C SER A 171 15.62 25.22 -8.61
N HIS A 172 15.85 25.72 -7.40
CA HIS A 172 15.32 25.15 -6.15
C HIS A 172 13.97 25.76 -5.72
N THR A 173 13.54 26.85 -6.35
CA THR A 173 12.26 27.53 -6.03
C THR A 173 11.14 27.25 -7.01
N ASN A 174 11.41 26.58 -8.12
CA ASN A 174 10.44 26.09 -9.10
C ASN A 174 10.14 24.60 -8.87
#